data_678d29fe330ca6add31fa9fb8f3c5c66
#
_entry.id   678d29fe330ca6add31fa9fb8f3c5c66
#
_cell.length_a   1.000
_cell.length_b   1.000
_cell.length_c   1.000
_cell.angle_alpha   90.00
_cell.angle_beta   90.00
_cell.angle_gamma   90.00
#
_symmetry.space_group_name_H-M   'P 1'
#
loop_
_entity.id
_entity.type
_entity.pdbx_description
1 polymer ?
#
loop_
_entity_poly.entity_id
_entity_poly.type
_entity_poly.pdbx_seq_one_letter_code
_entity_poly.pdbx_strand_id
1 'polypeptide(L)'
;MEDSNVIKLPVTKEPAAQRKRPGAPEPTPGSEAKRRLSNVQRLAALRETDGSVRLLEELLFGAEDQLLHRLVEEDEEQTVAVSVEAGDEESGESEAEEAARVQEQPSSRAAWVDNDDELEEEVDMKHRYRRDLMKGDAESVMNKQKLQQRMREQFQKSMGGTPLWAESSAEKKKKKRRRRAADEDDEEEEEEEDDLIRRTGNFVASSESLTGGILRMKKCSNANSARPSEDRLTSVQFHPSAQVVMTAGLDQSISLFQVDGKTNPKIQSVHLDRFPIHRAQFSRDGDMLIATSLKNKMFYLYDMMEGRVTPVHTVRGLNEARVKEFSVCPDGGALLLTGTSGYLHLLTLKTKEVVRSMKINGNVSGVAFSNDGSKVFANSEEGEVYVWDMRSSRCVNRFTDDGCVRGTSIAASPNGRYLACGSQSGVVNLYTQDSCLNSANPKPVKAVMNLLTSATSLTFNPTSEILAIASRAEDEAVRLLHLSSLSVFSNFPVSKRKIVHRTFCIDFSPHSGFFALANNKGHAPLYRLLHYKTF
;
A
#
# COMPACT_ATOMS: atom_id res chain seq x y z
N MET A 1 30.25 36.61 58.79
CA MET A 1 31.57 36.45 58.13
C MET A 1 31.31 35.54 57.01
N GLU A 2 31.05 36.15 55.92
CA GLU A 2 31.85 36.35 54.71
C GLU A 2 31.66 35.16 53.73
N ASP A 3 31.39 35.25 52.41
CA ASP A 3 31.07 36.37 51.52
C ASP A 3 30.40 35.79 50.30
N SER A 4 29.41 36.51 49.85
CA SER A 4 28.71 36.36 48.60
C SER A 4 29.62 36.75 47.41
N ASN A 5 29.55 36.01 46.33
CA ASN A 5 29.93 36.55 45.02
C ASN A 5 28.88 36.16 43.94
N VAL A 6 27.97 37.10 43.74
CA VAL A 6 27.04 37.17 42.62
C VAL A 6 27.71 37.97 41.52
N ILE A 7 28.00 37.34 40.40
CA ILE A 7 28.42 38.05 39.16
C ILE A 7 27.16 38.39 38.35
N LYS A 8 26.81 39.69 38.34
CA LYS A 8 25.81 40.31 37.46
C LYS A 8 26.44 40.61 36.09
N LEU A 9 25.83 40.09 35.03
CA LEU A 9 26.09 40.57 33.66
C LEU A 9 25.12 41.71 33.32
N PRO A 10 25.58 42.77 32.63
CA PRO A 10 24.74 43.94 32.31
C PRO A 10 23.88 43.72 31.08
N VAL A 11 22.61 44.09 31.23
CA VAL A 11 21.64 44.28 30.15
C VAL A 11 21.88 45.62 29.48
N THR A 12 22.18 45.67 28.21
CA THR A 12 22.09 46.88 27.42
C THR A 12 20.97 46.73 26.37
N LYS A 13 20.00 47.65 26.49
CA LYS A 13 18.91 47.90 25.55
C LYS A 13 19.42 48.65 24.31
N GLU A 14 18.75 48.30 23.21
CA GLU A 14 18.77 48.89 21.86
C GLU A 14 18.64 50.43 21.79
N PRO A 15 18.87 51.03 20.56
CA PRO A 15 17.78 51.09 19.61
C PRO A 15 18.15 50.86 18.13
N ALA A 16 17.17 50.40 17.39
CA ALA A 16 17.17 50.16 15.96
C ALA A 16 17.43 51.46 15.14
N ALA A 17 18.42 51.40 14.27
CA ALA A 17 18.57 52.36 13.20
C ALA A 17 18.43 51.63 11.85
N GLN A 18 17.37 51.95 11.15
CA GLN A 18 17.15 51.59 9.74
C GLN A 18 18.28 52.11 8.86
N ARG A 19 19.15 51.22 8.39
CA ARG A 19 20.07 51.55 7.28
C ARG A 19 19.39 51.19 5.97
N LYS A 20 18.99 52.22 5.21
CA LYS A 20 18.67 52.15 3.78
C LYS A 20 19.91 51.59 3.04
N ARG A 21 19.70 50.50 2.30
CA ARG A 21 20.69 50.01 1.32
C ARG A 21 20.72 50.99 0.15
N PRO A 22 21.89 51.37 -0.38
CA PRO A 22 22.00 52.17 -1.60
C PRO A 22 21.55 51.30 -2.79
N GLY A 23 20.74 51.89 -3.68
CA GLY A 23 20.23 51.26 -4.87
C GLY A 23 21.38 50.84 -5.80
N ALA A 24 21.27 49.62 -6.32
CA ALA A 24 22.13 49.15 -7.38
C ALA A 24 21.82 49.95 -8.66
N PRO A 25 22.84 50.35 -9.44
CA PRO A 25 22.63 51.05 -10.69
C PRO A 25 21.97 50.12 -11.72
N GLU A 26 20.98 50.64 -12.43
CA GLU A 26 20.31 49.92 -13.53
C GLU A 26 21.33 49.51 -14.59
N PRO A 27 21.29 48.28 -15.11
CA PRO A 27 22.21 47.82 -16.14
C PRO A 27 21.88 48.49 -17.47
N THR A 28 22.87 49.17 -18.05
CA THR A 28 22.81 49.70 -19.41
C THR A 28 22.68 48.55 -20.43
N PRO A 29 21.91 48.71 -21.52
CA PRO A 29 21.61 47.62 -22.47
C PRO A 29 22.83 46.99 -23.17
N GLY A 30 24.02 47.56 -23.07
CA GLY A 30 25.27 46.99 -23.60
C GLY A 30 25.96 45.97 -22.69
N SER A 31 25.58 45.84 -21.41
CA SER A 31 26.20 44.89 -20.46
C SER A 31 25.54 43.53 -20.47
N GLU A 32 24.24 43.46 -20.78
CA GLU A 32 23.51 42.19 -20.90
C GLU A 32 23.89 41.43 -22.16
N ALA A 33 24.00 42.08 -23.30
CA ALA A 33 24.48 41.47 -24.54
C ALA A 33 25.88 40.84 -24.39
N LYS A 34 26.80 41.50 -23.65
CA LYS A 34 28.12 40.92 -23.35
C LYS A 34 28.05 39.71 -22.40
N ARG A 35 27.12 39.70 -21.44
CA ARG A 35 26.89 38.55 -20.56
C ARG A 35 26.25 37.35 -21.31
N ARG A 36 25.31 37.61 -22.21
CA ARG A 36 24.71 36.58 -23.08
C ARG A 36 25.74 35.95 -24.01
N LEU A 37 26.57 36.76 -24.68
CA LEU A 37 27.68 36.25 -25.50
C LEU A 37 28.71 35.44 -24.70
N SER A 38 29.06 35.85 -23.49
CA SER A 38 29.96 35.11 -22.61
C SER A 38 29.36 33.77 -22.13
N ASN A 39 28.05 33.70 -21.90
CA ASN A 39 27.39 32.48 -21.53
C ASN A 39 27.23 31.50 -22.70
N VAL A 40 26.92 32.01 -23.90
CA VAL A 40 26.90 31.19 -25.13
C VAL A 40 28.27 30.62 -25.46
N GLN A 41 29.36 31.40 -25.30
CA GLN A 41 30.73 30.90 -25.47
C GLN A 41 31.12 29.88 -24.40
N ARG A 42 30.64 30.00 -23.14
CA ARG A 42 30.84 29.00 -22.11
C ARG A 42 30.05 27.71 -22.39
N LEU A 43 28.84 27.82 -22.88
CA LEU A 43 28.02 26.66 -23.28
C LEU A 43 28.60 25.95 -24.52
N ALA A 44 29.16 26.69 -25.47
CA ALA A 44 29.85 26.10 -26.61
C ALA A 44 31.14 25.36 -26.22
N ALA A 45 31.90 25.89 -25.24
CA ALA A 45 33.10 25.24 -24.70
C ALA A 45 32.76 23.97 -23.86
N LEU A 46 31.56 23.90 -23.26
CA LEU A 46 31.06 22.70 -22.58
C LEU A 46 30.49 21.63 -23.55
N ARG A 47 30.26 22.01 -24.81
CA ARG A 47 29.83 21.08 -25.87
C ARG A 47 30.99 20.37 -26.59
N GLU A 48 32.23 20.82 -26.40
CA GLU A 48 33.41 20.05 -26.82
C GLU A 48 33.62 18.91 -25.79
N THR A 49 32.92 17.79 -26.00
CA THR A 49 33.12 16.59 -25.22
C THR A 49 34.52 16.06 -25.46
N ASP A 50 35.29 15.91 -24.37
CA ASP A 50 36.61 15.27 -24.37
C ASP A 50 36.52 13.90 -25.07
N GLY A 51 37.53 13.57 -25.89
CA GLY A 51 37.57 12.30 -26.61
C GLY A 51 37.41 11.06 -25.70
N SER A 52 37.73 11.17 -24.43
CA SER A 52 37.51 10.16 -23.41
C SER A 52 36.04 9.98 -23.05
N VAL A 53 35.24 11.04 -23.07
CA VAL A 53 33.79 10.97 -22.80
C VAL A 53 33.08 10.32 -23.98
N ARG A 54 33.43 10.61 -25.21
CA ARG A 54 32.93 9.94 -26.42
C ARG A 54 33.23 8.44 -26.45
N LEU A 55 34.46 8.06 -26.07
CA LEU A 55 34.83 6.65 -25.95
C LEU A 55 34.03 5.94 -24.86
N LEU A 56 33.71 6.61 -23.75
CA LEU A 56 32.89 6.07 -22.67
C LEU A 56 31.41 5.97 -23.08
N GLU A 57 30.90 6.94 -23.82
CA GLU A 57 29.54 6.87 -24.38
C GLU A 57 29.40 5.75 -25.42
N GLU A 58 30.39 5.56 -26.28
CA GLU A 58 30.41 4.48 -27.28
C GLU A 58 30.53 3.09 -26.61
N LEU A 59 31.25 2.97 -25.47
CA LEU A 59 31.39 1.75 -24.69
C LEU A 59 30.15 1.41 -23.87
N LEU A 60 29.41 2.41 -23.37
CA LEU A 60 28.23 2.24 -22.52
C LEU A 60 26.92 2.15 -23.32
N PHE A 61 26.81 2.88 -24.44
CA PHE A 61 25.55 3.00 -25.20
C PHE A 61 25.65 2.51 -26.63
N GLY A 62 26.87 2.27 -27.16
CA GLY A 62 27.08 1.80 -28.53
C GLY A 62 26.59 0.38 -28.82
N ALA A 63 26.18 -0.37 -27.79
CA ALA A 63 25.59 -1.70 -27.92
C ALA A 63 24.06 -1.69 -28.05
N GLU A 64 23.41 -0.53 -27.91
CA GLU A 64 21.95 -0.42 -27.89
C GLU A 64 21.34 -0.70 -29.25
N ASP A 65 21.94 -0.18 -30.32
CA ASP A 65 21.52 -0.47 -31.70
C ASP A 65 21.70 -1.95 -32.10
N GLN A 66 22.74 -2.60 -31.60
CA GLN A 66 22.96 -4.03 -31.84
C GLN A 66 22.00 -4.92 -31.03
N LEU A 67 21.59 -4.50 -29.84
CA LEU A 67 20.58 -5.17 -29.04
C LEU A 67 19.17 -5.00 -29.65
N LEU A 68 18.85 -3.83 -30.16
CA LEU A 68 17.58 -3.61 -30.88
C LEU A 68 17.51 -4.44 -32.16
N HIS A 69 18.60 -4.55 -32.91
CA HIS A 69 18.65 -5.43 -34.11
C HIS A 69 18.45 -6.90 -33.76
N ARG A 70 19.05 -7.40 -32.69
CA ARG A 70 18.85 -8.78 -32.21
C ARG A 70 17.41 -9.06 -31.74
N LEU A 71 16.80 -8.12 -31.03
CA LEU A 71 15.41 -8.27 -30.60
C LEU A 71 14.41 -8.29 -31.77
N VAL A 72 14.69 -7.53 -32.83
CA VAL A 72 13.87 -7.54 -34.05
C VAL A 72 14.06 -8.85 -34.82
N GLU A 73 15.28 -9.40 -34.87
CA GLU A 73 15.56 -10.69 -35.52
C GLU A 73 14.94 -11.87 -34.73
N GLU A 74 14.95 -11.84 -33.39
CA GLU A 74 14.30 -12.87 -32.55
C GLU A 74 12.76 -12.83 -32.65
N ASP A 75 12.14 -11.66 -32.84
CA ASP A 75 10.70 -11.54 -33.08
C ASP A 75 10.30 -12.02 -34.48
N GLU A 76 11.15 -11.85 -35.49
CA GLU A 76 10.92 -12.39 -36.85
C GLU A 76 11.08 -13.91 -36.89
N GLU A 77 12.01 -14.51 -36.14
CA GLU A 77 12.14 -15.96 -36.03
C GLU A 77 10.98 -16.63 -35.28
N GLN A 78 10.39 -15.96 -34.28
CA GLN A 78 9.22 -16.49 -33.57
C GLN A 78 7.93 -16.43 -34.38
N THR A 79 7.79 -15.48 -35.32
CA THR A 79 6.62 -15.41 -36.19
C THR A 79 6.67 -16.44 -37.31
N VAL A 80 7.84 -16.96 -37.69
CA VAL A 80 7.99 -18.02 -38.68
C VAL A 80 7.77 -19.42 -38.09
N ALA A 81 8.00 -19.62 -36.77
CA ALA A 81 7.83 -20.92 -36.13
C ALA A 81 6.38 -21.30 -35.78
N VAL A 82 5.43 -20.36 -35.83
CA VAL A 82 3.99 -20.60 -35.52
C VAL A 82 3.14 -20.91 -36.76
N SER A 83 3.73 -20.82 -37.96
CA SER A 83 2.99 -21.01 -39.24
C SER A 83 3.16 -22.37 -39.93
N VAL A 84 3.73 -23.40 -39.28
CA VAL A 84 4.05 -24.70 -39.92
C VAL A 84 3.25 -25.88 -39.37
N GLU A 85 2.27 -25.74 -38.50
CA GLU A 85 1.39 -26.85 -38.12
C GLU A 85 -0.10 -26.50 -38.25
N ALA A 86 -0.63 -26.60 -39.46
CA ALA A 86 -2.00 -27.04 -39.77
C ALA A 86 -2.09 -27.24 -41.28
N GLY A 87 -1.78 -28.45 -41.72
CA GLY A 87 -1.99 -28.92 -43.06
C GLY A 87 -3.35 -29.54 -43.24
N ASP A 88 -3.78 -29.46 -44.53
CA ASP A 88 -4.74 -30.30 -45.28
C ASP A 88 -6.24 -30.15 -44.95
N GLU A 89 -7.01 -29.78 -45.91
CA GLU A 89 -7.59 -30.32 -47.11
C GLU A 89 -8.67 -29.39 -47.74
N GLU A 90 -8.56 -29.22 -48.97
CA GLU A 90 -9.28 -29.37 -50.23
C GLU A 90 -10.17 -28.22 -50.70
N SER A 91 -9.77 -27.83 -51.93
CA SER A 91 -10.52 -27.58 -53.16
C SER A 91 -11.44 -26.36 -53.31
N GLY A 92 -11.16 -25.64 -54.39
CA GLY A 92 -12.20 -24.95 -55.15
C GLY A 92 -11.83 -23.60 -55.74
N GLU A 93 -11.36 -23.63 -56.99
CA GLU A 93 -11.24 -22.59 -58.00
C GLU A 93 -12.12 -21.33 -57.88
N SER A 94 -11.62 -20.10 -58.09
CA SER A 94 -11.60 -19.41 -59.42
C SER A 94 -11.25 -17.92 -59.25
N GLU A 95 -10.33 -17.51 -60.15
CA GLU A 95 -10.20 -16.27 -60.94
C GLU A 95 -10.38 -14.88 -60.31
N ALA A 96 -9.25 -14.18 -60.34
CA ALA A 96 -8.98 -12.83 -60.86
C ALA A 96 -9.95 -11.68 -60.54
N GLU A 97 -9.42 -10.68 -59.86
CA GLU A 97 -9.31 -9.33 -60.41
C GLU A 97 -8.39 -8.45 -59.53
N GLU A 98 -7.45 -7.83 -60.22
CA GLU A 98 -6.44 -6.90 -59.78
C GLU A 98 -7.06 -5.50 -59.61
N ALA A 99 -7.04 -4.94 -58.42
CA ALA A 99 -7.21 -3.50 -58.24
C ALA A 99 -6.59 -2.97 -56.93
N ALA A 100 -5.58 -2.18 -57.11
CA ALA A 100 -5.09 -1.03 -56.30
C ALA A 100 -5.33 -1.05 -54.78
N ARG A 101 -4.32 -1.47 -54.00
CA ARG A 101 -4.20 -1.21 -52.57
C ARG A 101 -3.79 0.23 -52.30
N VAL A 102 -4.75 1.04 -51.89
CA VAL A 102 -4.51 2.24 -51.11
C VAL A 102 -4.34 1.80 -49.64
N GLN A 103 -3.20 2.06 -49.07
CA GLN A 103 -2.93 1.80 -47.63
C GLN A 103 -3.76 2.75 -46.79
N GLU A 104 -4.85 2.28 -46.24
CA GLU A 104 -5.56 2.92 -45.14
C GLU A 104 -4.93 2.49 -43.83
N GLN A 105 -4.44 3.50 -43.07
CA GLN A 105 -4.00 3.32 -41.70
C GLN A 105 -5.19 2.87 -40.83
N PRO A 106 -5.01 1.97 -39.85
CA PRO A 106 -6.10 1.50 -39.01
C PRO A 106 -6.61 2.65 -38.14
N SER A 107 -7.80 3.16 -38.45
CA SER A 107 -8.56 4.04 -37.59
C SER A 107 -8.93 3.26 -36.30
N SER A 108 -8.62 3.80 -35.14
CA SER A 108 -9.06 3.24 -33.87
C SER A 108 -10.58 3.07 -33.86
N ARG A 109 -11.06 1.83 -33.89
CA ARG A 109 -12.48 1.50 -33.76
C ARG A 109 -12.95 1.94 -32.39
N ALA A 110 -14.07 2.67 -32.34
CA ALA A 110 -14.75 2.99 -31.10
C ALA A 110 -15.10 1.68 -30.36
N ALA A 111 -14.86 1.66 -29.04
CA ALA A 111 -15.10 0.48 -28.22
C ALA A 111 -16.60 0.12 -28.08
N TRP A 112 -17.48 1.02 -28.48
CA TRP A 112 -18.94 0.86 -28.48
C TRP A 112 -19.54 1.70 -29.62
N VAL A 113 -20.45 1.13 -30.37
CA VAL A 113 -21.21 1.77 -31.45
C VAL A 113 -22.68 1.59 -31.12
N ASP A 114 -23.44 2.69 -31.09
CA ASP A 114 -24.88 2.68 -30.88
C ASP A 114 -25.56 2.52 -32.22
N ASN A 115 -26.34 1.45 -32.41
CA ASN A 115 -27.07 1.19 -33.65
C ASN A 115 -28.17 2.24 -33.89
N ASP A 116 -28.63 2.96 -32.83
CA ASP A 116 -29.62 4.03 -32.95
C ASP A 116 -29.02 5.33 -33.54
N ASP A 117 -27.69 5.48 -33.57
CA ASP A 117 -27.02 6.62 -34.22
C ASP A 117 -26.98 6.52 -35.76
N GLU A 118 -27.21 5.35 -36.32
CA GLU A 118 -27.27 5.12 -37.79
C GLU A 118 -28.63 5.49 -38.39
N LEU A 119 -29.67 5.64 -37.56
CA LEU A 119 -30.98 6.09 -38.02
C LEU A 119 -30.96 7.59 -38.26
N GLU A 120 -31.28 8.02 -39.50
CA GLU A 120 -31.46 9.43 -39.85
C GLU A 120 -32.75 9.96 -39.19
N GLU A 121 -32.68 10.35 -37.92
CA GLU A 121 -33.80 10.96 -37.24
C GLU A 121 -33.96 12.44 -37.65
N GLU A 122 -35.12 12.75 -38.23
CA GLU A 122 -35.54 14.13 -38.49
C GLU A 122 -36.12 14.76 -37.19
N VAL A 123 -35.56 15.91 -36.78
CA VAL A 123 -35.92 16.60 -35.57
C VAL A 123 -36.76 17.85 -35.92
N ASP A 124 -37.97 17.96 -35.36
CA ASP A 124 -38.81 19.17 -35.49
C ASP A 124 -38.23 20.34 -34.67
N MET A 125 -37.96 21.45 -35.37
CA MET A 125 -37.37 22.66 -34.82
C MET A 125 -38.37 23.65 -34.23
N LYS A 126 -39.69 23.43 -34.35
CA LYS A 126 -40.72 24.33 -33.87
C LYS A 126 -40.87 24.36 -32.34
N HIS A 127 -40.18 23.47 -31.64
CA HIS A 127 -40.21 23.41 -30.18
C HIS A 127 -39.56 24.63 -29.54
N ARG A 128 -40.18 25.16 -28.44
CA ARG A 128 -39.81 26.40 -27.74
C ARG A 128 -38.31 26.57 -27.46
N TYR A 129 -37.61 25.51 -27.13
CA TYR A 129 -36.18 25.55 -26.79
C TYR A 129 -35.23 25.33 -28.01
N ARG A 130 -35.76 25.13 -29.22
CA ARG A 130 -34.99 24.89 -30.44
C ARG A 130 -35.08 26.01 -31.46
N ARG A 131 -36.01 26.97 -31.26
CA ARG A 131 -36.22 28.11 -32.17
C ARG A 131 -34.98 28.97 -32.35
N ASP A 132 -34.21 29.17 -31.29
CA ASP A 132 -33.00 30.01 -31.33
C ASP A 132 -31.87 29.40 -32.20
N LEU A 133 -32.00 28.14 -32.59
CA LEU A 133 -31.04 27.41 -33.47
C LEU A 133 -31.46 27.48 -34.94
N MET A 134 -32.65 28.01 -35.27
CA MET A 134 -33.13 28.20 -36.65
C MET A 134 -32.52 29.45 -37.25
N LYS A 135 -32.00 29.35 -38.48
CA LYS A 135 -31.49 30.49 -39.27
C LYS A 135 -32.55 31.10 -40.20
N GLY A 136 -33.71 30.46 -40.34
CA GLY A 136 -34.84 30.93 -41.15
C GLY A 136 -36.09 30.06 -41.01
N ASP A 137 -37.25 30.58 -41.33
CA ASP A 137 -38.57 29.92 -41.20
C ASP A 137 -38.71 28.65 -42.07
N ALA A 138 -37.86 28.49 -43.09
CA ALA A 138 -37.84 27.31 -43.98
C ALA A 138 -37.24 26.06 -43.32
N GLU A 139 -36.53 26.19 -42.20
CA GLU A 139 -35.86 25.07 -41.54
C GLU A 139 -36.73 24.50 -40.40
N SER A 140 -37.95 24.08 -40.70
CA SER A 140 -38.90 23.52 -39.72
C SER A 140 -38.48 22.09 -39.27
N VAL A 141 -37.77 21.36 -40.10
CA VAL A 141 -37.27 20.00 -39.83
C VAL A 141 -35.78 19.94 -40.19
N MET A 142 -34.98 19.36 -39.33
CA MET A 142 -33.52 19.28 -39.47
C MET A 142 -32.99 17.90 -39.06
N ASN A 143 -31.99 17.40 -39.79
CA ASN A 143 -31.31 16.17 -39.42
C ASN A 143 -30.54 16.29 -38.11
N LYS A 144 -30.59 15.28 -37.25
CA LYS A 144 -29.92 15.17 -35.93
C LYS A 144 -28.46 15.63 -35.95
N GLN A 145 -27.70 15.22 -36.95
CA GLN A 145 -26.28 15.59 -37.11
C GLN A 145 -26.09 17.11 -37.32
N LYS A 146 -26.96 17.74 -38.12
CA LYS A 146 -26.89 19.17 -38.40
C LYS A 146 -27.30 20.01 -37.18
N LEU A 147 -28.29 19.52 -36.42
CA LEU A 147 -28.66 20.11 -35.13
C LEU A 147 -27.52 20.07 -34.11
N GLN A 148 -26.88 18.91 -33.98
CA GLN A 148 -25.76 18.70 -33.08
C GLN A 148 -24.57 19.61 -33.44
N GLN A 149 -24.28 19.79 -34.71
CA GLN A 149 -23.25 20.71 -35.18
C GLN A 149 -23.58 22.17 -34.82
N ARG A 150 -24.82 22.60 -34.99
CA ARG A 150 -25.25 23.97 -34.63
C ARG A 150 -25.23 24.22 -33.12
N MET A 151 -25.64 23.24 -32.33
CA MET A 151 -25.53 23.34 -30.87
C MET A 151 -24.05 23.45 -30.44
N ARG A 152 -23.16 22.70 -31.08
CA ARG A 152 -21.73 22.78 -30.84
C ARG A 152 -21.13 24.16 -31.22
N GLU A 153 -21.54 24.72 -32.37
CA GLU A 153 -21.15 26.06 -32.81
C GLU A 153 -21.66 27.17 -31.86
N GLN A 154 -22.89 27.04 -31.38
CA GLN A 154 -23.47 28.00 -30.42
C GLN A 154 -22.79 27.93 -29.07
N PHE A 155 -22.49 26.73 -28.59
CA PHE A 155 -21.72 26.52 -27.37
C PHE A 155 -20.31 27.11 -27.47
N GLN A 156 -19.60 26.88 -28.59
CA GLN A 156 -18.29 27.48 -28.82
C GLN A 156 -18.31 29.01 -28.84
N LYS A 157 -19.37 29.63 -29.42
CA LYS A 157 -19.55 31.08 -29.40
C LYS A 157 -19.82 31.61 -28.00
N SER A 158 -20.64 30.93 -27.20
CA SER A 158 -20.99 31.36 -25.84
C SER A 158 -19.81 31.23 -24.87
N MET A 159 -18.91 30.26 -25.08
CA MET A 159 -17.72 30.02 -24.25
C MET A 159 -16.48 30.79 -24.69
N GLY A 160 -16.59 31.66 -25.72
CA GLY A 160 -15.45 32.46 -26.21
C GLY A 160 -14.40 31.68 -26.99
N GLY A 161 -14.74 30.48 -27.47
CA GLY A 161 -13.86 29.57 -28.20
C GLY A 161 -13.63 28.25 -27.46
N THR A 162 -13.09 27.24 -28.13
CA THR A 162 -12.67 25.99 -27.48
C THR A 162 -11.48 26.24 -26.57
N PRO A 163 -11.54 25.86 -25.29
CA PRO A 163 -10.38 26.00 -24.40
C PRO A 163 -9.21 25.14 -24.92
N LEU A 164 -7.99 25.60 -24.76
CA LEU A 164 -6.75 24.98 -25.28
C LEU A 164 -6.60 23.49 -24.92
N TRP A 165 -7.14 23.07 -23.76
CA TRP A 165 -7.09 21.67 -23.34
C TRP A 165 -8.07 20.76 -24.11
N ALA A 166 -9.14 21.32 -24.71
CA ALA A 166 -10.16 20.58 -25.44
C ALA A 166 -9.92 20.52 -26.97
N GLU A 167 -8.89 21.20 -27.47
CA GLU A 167 -8.53 21.15 -28.88
C GLU A 167 -7.97 19.76 -29.25
N SER A 168 -8.52 19.14 -30.30
CA SER A 168 -8.02 17.85 -30.77
C SER A 168 -6.60 17.99 -31.34
N SER A 169 -5.79 16.93 -31.24
CA SER A 169 -4.40 16.92 -31.76
C SER A 169 -4.33 17.22 -33.28
N ALA A 170 -5.39 16.94 -34.02
CA ALA A 170 -5.49 17.25 -35.46
C ALA A 170 -5.70 18.75 -35.72
N GLU A 171 -6.49 19.44 -34.87
CA GLU A 171 -6.70 20.89 -34.96
C GLU A 171 -5.47 21.67 -34.50
N LYS A 172 -4.75 21.19 -33.47
CA LYS A 172 -3.44 21.73 -33.06
C LYS A 172 -2.42 21.66 -34.20
N LYS A 173 -2.34 20.54 -34.93
CA LYS A 173 -1.47 20.40 -36.11
C LYS A 173 -1.87 21.32 -37.27
N LYS A 174 -3.16 21.59 -37.51
CA LYS A 174 -3.63 22.53 -38.54
C LYS A 174 -3.35 23.98 -38.19
N LYS A 175 -3.52 24.40 -36.93
CA LYS A 175 -3.16 25.74 -36.45
C LYS A 175 -1.65 25.97 -36.50
N LYS A 176 -0.86 24.96 -36.15
CA LYS A 176 0.62 25.00 -36.20
C LYS A 176 1.14 25.14 -37.64
N ARG A 177 0.53 24.49 -38.63
CA ARG A 177 0.87 24.66 -40.07
C ARG A 177 0.53 26.05 -40.61
N ARG A 178 -0.50 26.74 -40.09
CA ARG A 178 -0.86 28.10 -40.47
C ARG A 178 0.04 29.17 -39.82
N ARG A 179 0.59 28.94 -38.63
CA ARG A 179 1.51 29.85 -37.93
C ARG A 179 2.94 29.71 -38.48
N ARG A 180 3.41 28.55 -38.89
CA ARG A 180 4.73 28.32 -39.47
C ARG A 180 5.02 29.05 -40.78
N ALA A 181 4.06 29.80 -41.30
CA ALA A 181 4.27 30.67 -42.47
C ALA A 181 4.59 32.11 -42.10
N ALA A 182 4.75 32.46 -40.82
CA ALA A 182 4.91 33.85 -40.40
C ALA A 182 6.10 34.15 -39.44
N ASP A 183 6.61 33.19 -38.66
CA ASP A 183 7.72 33.47 -37.72
C ASP A 183 8.55 32.17 -37.51
N GLU A 184 9.80 32.15 -38.04
CA GLU A 184 10.61 30.92 -38.09
C GLU A 184 11.71 30.78 -37.02
N ASP A 185 11.95 31.67 -36.09
CA ASP A 185 13.19 31.59 -35.29
C ASP A 185 13.10 31.44 -33.76
N ASP A 186 11.93 31.62 -33.12
CA ASP A 186 11.89 31.62 -31.63
C ASP A 186 11.05 30.44 -31.00
N GLU A 187 10.35 29.63 -31.78
CA GLU A 187 9.46 28.59 -31.25
C GLU A 187 10.11 27.20 -31.09
N GLU A 188 11.28 26.93 -31.66
CA GLU A 188 11.92 25.60 -31.57
C GLU A 188 12.55 25.34 -30.20
N GLU A 189 13.02 26.37 -29.47
CA GLU A 189 13.61 26.17 -28.14
C GLU A 189 12.56 25.90 -27.04
N GLU A 190 11.36 26.50 -27.11
CA GLU A 190 10.30 26.28 -26.13
C GLU A 190 9.64 24.89 -26.29
N GLU A 191 9.63 24.30 -27.49
CA GLU A 191 9.06 22.97 -27.73
C GLU A 191 9.99 21.86 -27.26
N GLU A 192 11.29 22.02 -27.29
CA GLU A 192 12.27 21.05 -26.78
C GLU A 192 12.25 21.01 -25.24
N GLU A 193 12.05 22.17 -24.57
CA GLU A 193 11.91 22.21 -23.11
C GLU A 193 10.62 21.55 -22.63
N ASP A 194 9.49 21.72 -23.32
CA ASP A 194 8.21 21.09 -22.98
C ASP A 194 8.23 19.56 -23.22
N ASP A 195 8.93 19.09 -24.25
CA ASP A 195 9.12 17.66 -24.49
C ASP A 195 10.09 17.02 -23.48
N LEU A 196 11.11 17.74 -23.03
CA LEU A 196 12.00 17.33 -21.95
C LEU A 196 11.24 17.21 -20.62
N ILE A 197 10.37 18.16 -20.28
CA ILE A 197 9.54 18.12 -19.08
C ILE A 197 8.54 16.95 -19.14
N ARG A 198 7.96 16.65 -20.29
CA ARG A 198 7.08 15.50 -20.49
C ARG A 198 7.81 14.17 -20.40
N ARG A 199 9.04 14.09 -20.91
CA ARG A 199 9.89 12.89 -20.80
C ARG A 199 10.43 12.69 -19.40
N THR A 200 10.84 13.74 -18.69
CA THR A 200 11.27 13.63 -17.28
C THR A 200 10.16 13.18 -16.34
N GLY A 201 8.88 13.44 -16.64
CA GLY A 201 7.74 12.93 -15.89
C GLY A 201 7.59 11.40 -15.93
N ASN A 202 8.15 10.72 -16.94
CA ASN A 202 8.12 9.26 -17.08
C ASN A 202 9.37 8.57 -16.51
N PHE A 203 10.44 9.32 -16.23
CA PHE A 203 11.70 8.80 -15.68
C PHE A 203 11.81 8.87 -14.16
N VAL A 204 10.76 9.26 -13.45
CA VAL A 204 10.70 8.94 -12.03
C VAL A 204 10.57 7.43 -11.95
N ALA A 205 11.72 6.74 -11.84
CA ALA A 205 11.78 5.35 -11.48
C ALA A 205 10.79 5.17 -10.34
N SER A 206 9.87 4.22 -10.46
CA SER A 206 8.95 3.89 -9.38
C SER A 206 9.81 3.70 -8.14
N SER A 207 9.78 4.65 -7.19
CA SER A 207 10.57 4.53 -5.98
C SER A 207 10.21 3.19 -5.37
N GLU A 208 11.21 2.36 -5.07
CA GLU A 208 10.97 1.07 -4.39
C GLU A 208 10.30 1.27 -3.03
N SER A 209 10.38 2.50 -2.49
CA SER A 209 9.72 2.87 -1.25
C SER A 209 8.23 3.16 -1.47
N LEU A 210 7.41 2.67 -0.53
CA LEU A 210 5.97 2.91 -0.52
C LEU A 210 5.67 4.41 -0.43
N THR A 211 4.78 4.92 -1.30
CA THR A 211 4.34 6.32 -1.26
C THR A 211 3.28 6.53 -0.18
N GLY A 212 3.39 7.63 0.59
CA GLY A 212 2.39 8.01 1.59
C GLY A 212 1.07 8.48 0.97
N GLY A 213 0.01 8.49 1.77
CA GLY A 213 -1.31 9.07 1.45
C GLY A 213 -2.30 8.12 0.82
N ILE A 214 -2.02 7.50 -0.31
CA ILE A 214 -2.92 6.57 -1.01
C ILE A 214 -2.24 5.23 -1.22
N LEU A 215 -2.80 4.18 -0.63
CA LEU A 215 -2.32 2.81 -0.80
C LEU A 215 -3.03 2.13 -1.99
N ARG A 216 -2.29 1.73 -3.00
CA ARG A 216 -2.85 0.97 -4.13
C ARG A 216 -3.16 -0.45 -3.70
N MET A 217 -4.45 -0.77 -3.55
CA MET A 217 -4.91 -2.09 -3.18
C MET A 217 -6.10 -2.55 -4.02
N LYS A 218 -6.20 -3.86 -4.22
CA LYS A 218 -7.31 -4.51 -4.92
C LYS A 218 -7.99 -5.47 -3.95
N LYS A 219 -9.32 -5.39 -3.84
CA LYS A 219 -10.09 -6.40 -3.12
C LYS A 219 -10.10 -7.70 -3.92
N CYS A 220 -9.75 -8.79 -3.26
CA CYS A 220 -9.84 -10.16 -3.76
C CYS A 220 -11.10 -10.86 -3.26
N SER A 221 -11.34 -12.09 -3.70
CA SER A 221 -12.30 -13.00 -3.08
C SER A 221 -11.92 -13.22 -1.62
N ASN A 222 -12.89 -13.49 -0.76
CA ASN A 222 -12.59 -13.79 0.65
C ASN A 222 -11.64 -14.99 0.73
N ALA A 223 -10.70 -14.97 1.67
CA ALA A 223 -9.74 -16.05 1.84
C ALA A 223 -10.44 -17.40 2.10
N ASN A 224 -11.57 -17.39 2.80
CA ASN A 224 -12.40 -18.55 3.09
C ASN A 224 -13.65 -18.66 2.20
N SER A 225 -13.57 -18.20 0.94
CA SER A 225 -14.72 -18.23 0.01
C SER A 225 -15.25 -19.64 -0.24
N ALA A 226 -14.38 -20.65 -0.29
CA ALA A 226 -14.75 -22.05 -0.50
C ALA A 226 -15.53 -22.67 0.68
N ARG A 227 -15.30 -22.20 1.91
CA ARG A 227 -16.02 -22.60 3.13
C ARG A 227 -16.05 -21.43 4.12
N PRO A 228 -17.05 -20.56 4.06
CA PRO A 228 -17.26 -19.55 5.08
C PRO A 228 -17.48 -20.21 6.45
N SER A 229 -17.02 -19.57 7.52
CA SER A 229 -17.27 -20.04 8.88
C SER A 229 -18.71 -19.70 9.30
N GLU A 230 -19.34 -20.56 10.06
CA GLU A 230 -20.73 -20.38 10.55
C GLU A 230 -20.80 -19.34 11.68
N ASP A 231 -19.70 -19.16 12.41
CA ASP A 231 -19.60 -18.20 13.52
C ASP A 231 -18.42 -17.22 13.24
N ARG A 232 -18.21 -16.30 14.15
CA ARG A 232 -17.15 -15.29 14.05
C ARG A 232 -15.77 -15.92 13.97
N LEU A 233 -14.95 -15.40 13.09
CA LEU A 233 -13.53 -15.71 13.03
C LEU A 233 -12.78 -14.95 14.13
N THR A 234 -11.93 -15.66 14.85
CA THR A 234 -11.09 -15.12 15.92
C THR A 234 -9.64 -14.95 15.50
N SER A 235 -9.18 -15.80 14.60
CA SER A 235 -7.80 -15.77 14.10
C SER A 235 -7.76 -15.93 12.59
N VAL A 236 -6.88 -15.15 11.96
CA VAL A 236 -6.43 -15.31 10.59
C VAL A 236 -4.92 -15.14 10.61
N GLN A 237 -4.21 -16.01 9.92
CA GLN A 237 -2.76 -15.91 9.80
C GLN A 237 -2.29 -16.55 8.49
N PHE A 238 -1.31 -15.89 7.84
CA PHE A 238 -0.62 -16.46 6.70
C PHE A 238 0.48 -17.43 7.16
N HIS A 239 0.69 -18.44 6.37
CA HIS A 239 1.80 -19.37 6.59
C HIS A 239 3.14 -18.66 6.30
N PRO A 240 4.19 -18.91 7.11
CA PRO A 240 5.45 -18.17 6.97
C PRO A 240 6.21 -18.44 5.67
N SER A 241 6.05 -19.60 5.06
CA SER A 241 6.80 -19.99 3.84
C SER A 241 5.91 -20.36 2.65
N ALA A 242 4.66 -20.80 2.86
CA ALA A 242 3.76 -21.27 1.82
C ALA A 242 2.64 -20.27 1.51
N GLN A 243 2.07 -20.34 0.31
CA GLN A 243 0.92 -19.51 -0.09
C GLN A 243 -0.40 -20.05 0.50
N VAL A 244 -0.43 -20.15 1.82
CA VAL A 244 -1.55 -20.70 2.58
C VAL A 244 -1.98 -19.67 3.63
N VAL A 245 -3.29 -19.56 3.85
CA VAL A 245 -3.88 -18.80 4.94
C VAL A 245 -4.69 -19.72 5.83
N MET A 246 -4.50 -19.59 7.13
CA MET A 246 -5.30 -20.24 8.14
C MET A 246 -6.42 -19.31 8.60
N THR A 247 -7.62 -19.86 8.76
CA THR A 247 -8.73 -19.21 9.44
C THR A 247 -9.23 -20.10 10.57
N ALA A 248 -9.44 -19.53 11.74
CA ALA A 248 -9.99 -20.25 12.90
C ALA A 248 -11.02 -19.39 13.62
N GLY A 249 -12.04 -20.01 14.13
CA GLY A 249 -13.17 -19.32 14.73
C GLY A 249 -13.84 -20.05 15.89
N LEU A 250 -14.94 -19.49 16.37
CA LEU A 250 -15.73 -20.09 17.42
C LEU A 250 -16.55 -21.30 16.94
N ASP A 251 -16.65 -21.51 15.64
CA ASP A 251 -17.24 -22.68 14.99
C ASP A 251 -16.43 -23.97 15.22
N GLN A 252 -15.41 -23.93 16.08
CA GLN A 252 -14.58 -25.08 16.46
C GLN A 252 -13.80 -25.67 15.29
N SER A 253 -13.68 -24.93 14.18
CA SER A 253 -12.97 -25.38 12.99
C SER A 253 -11.74 -24.53 12.71
N ILE A 254 -10.67 -25.21 12.26
CA ILE A 254 -9.49 -24.59 11.67
C ILE A 254 -9.50 -24.97 10.20
N SER A 255 -9.47 -23.99 9.32
CA SER A 255 -9.48 -24.23 7.89
C SER A 255 -8.27 -23.60 7.25
N LEU A 256 -7.64 -24.32 6.32
CA LEU A 256 -6.49 -23.91 5.53
C LEU A 256 -6.93 -23.70 4.09
N PHE A 257 -6.57 -22.58 3.52
CA PHE A 257 -6.90 -22.18 2.15
C PHE A 257 -5.63 -21.78 1.40
N GLN A 258 -5.58 -22.14 0.13
CA GLN A 258 -4.56 -21.61 -0.78
C GLN A 258 -4.92 -20.16 -1.14
N VAL A 259 -3.93 -19.29 -1.25
CA VAL A 259 -4.14 -17.88 -1.53
C VAL A 259 -3.82 -17.58 -2.99
N ASP A 260 -4.85 -17.61 -3.84
CA ASP A 260 -4.75 -17.23 -5.26
C ASP A 260 -5.31 -15.82 -5.52
N GLY A 261 -6.07 -15.29 -4.57
CA GLY A 261 -6.78 -14.01 -4.72
C GLY A 261 -8.00 -14.04 -5.64
N LYS A 262 -8.30 -15.17 -6.29
CA LYS A 262 -9.47 -15.37 -7.16
C LYS A 262 -10.45 -16.38 -6.58
N THR A 263 -10.07 -17.63 -6.45
CA THR A 263 -10.92 -18.74 -6.00
C THR A 263 -10.65 -19.13 -4.56
N ASN A 264 -9.41 -19.05 -4.09
CA ASN A 264 -8.94 -19.43 -2.77
C ASN A 264 -9.46 -20.82 -2.35
N PRO A 265 -9.00 -21.90 -3.04
CA PRO A 265 -9.49 -23.23 -2.78
C PRO A 265 -9.13 -23.69 -1.37
N LYS A 266 -10.03 -24.45 -0.76
CA LYS A 266 -9.81 -25.05 0.54
C LYS A 266 -8.84 -26.23 0.40
N ILE A 267 -7.78 -26.24 1.21
CA ILE A 267 -6.83 -27.36 1.30
C ILE A 267 -7.34 -28.38 2.30
N GLN A 268 -7.54 -27.96 3.55
CA GLN A 268 -7.94 -28.83 4.63
C GLN A 268 -8.76 -28.09 5.68
N SER A 269 -9.58 -28.82 6.43
CA SER A 269 -10.22 -28.30 7.64
C SER A 269 -10.20 -29.34 8.73
N VAL A 270 -9.92 -28.92 9.94
CA VAL A 270 -9.87 -29.72 11.15
C VAL A 270 -10.95 -29.21 12.08
N HIS A 271 -11.83 -30.10 12.55
CA HIS A 271 -12.84 -29.78 13.54
C HIS A 271 -12.39 -30.27 14.91
N LEU A 272 -12.49 -29.41 15.93
CA LEU A 272 -12.09 -29.66 17.30
C LEU A 272 -13.33 -29.69 18.18
N ASP A 273 -13.84 -30.88 18.51
CA ASP A 273 -15.08 -31.07 19.26
C ASP A 273 -15.09 -30.32 20.60
N ARG A 274 -16.14 -29.52 20.83
CA ARG A 274 -16.36 -28.74 22.05
C ARG A 274 -15.22 -27.78 22.40
N PHE A 275 -14.46 -27.32 21.38
CA PHE A 275 -13.32 -26.46 21.55
C PHE A 275 -13.46 -25.16 20.71
N PRO A 276 -14.23 -24.17 21.19
CA PRO A 276 -14.29 -22.88 20.51
C PRO A 276 -12.93 -22.22 20.52
N ILE A 277 -12.38 -21.97 19.34
CA ILE A 277 -11.01 -21.48 19.19
C ILE A 277 -10.99 -19.98 19.48
N HIS A 278 -10.14 -19.56 20.40
CA HIS A 278 -9.92 -18.15 20.70
C HIS A 278 -8.74 -17.57 19.95
N ARG A 279 -7.62 -18.29 19.93
CA ARG A 279 -6.43 -17.91 19.19
C ARG A 279 -5.80 -19.14 18.55
N ALA A 280 -5.39 -18.98 17.29
CA ALA A 280 -4.63 -19.98 16.58
C ALA A 280 -3.45 -19.28 15.91
N GLN A 281 -2.26 -19.90 15.94
CA GLN A 281 -1.03 -19.39 15.31
C GLN A 281 -0.20 -20.55 14.76
N PHE A 282 0.48 -20.28 13.64
CA PHE A 282 1.54 -21.16 13.14
C PHE A 282 2.78 -21.09 14.02
N SER A 283 3.51 -22.19 14.07
CA SER A 283 4.90 -22.21 14.50
C SER A 283 5.76 -21.33 13.57
N ARG A 284 6.95 -20.94 14.00
CA ARG A 284 7.88 -20.14 13.18
C ARG A 284 8.23 -20.85 11.87
N ASP A 285 8.42 -22.15 11.93
CA ASP A 285 8.78 -23.01 10.78
C ASP A 285 7.57 -23.29 9.87
N GLY A 286 6.35 -23.10 10.38
CA GLY A 286 5.09 -23.39 9.69
C GLY A 286 4.59 -24.84 9.87
N ASP A 287 5.41 -25.75 10.37
CA ASP A 287 5.09 -27.18 10.44
C ASP A 287 3.98 -27.49 11.44
N MET A 288 3.86 -26.69 12.50
CA MET A 288 2.86 -26.89 13.54
C MET A 288 1.93 -25.69 13.68
N LEU A 289 0.68 -25.99 13.97
CA LEU A 289 -0.34 -25.01 14.31
C LEU A 289 -0.81 -25.24 15.75
N ILE A 290 -0.90 -24.16 16.49
CA ILE A 290 -1.27 -24.17 17.90
C ILE A 290 -2.59 -23.47 18.06
N ALA A 291 -3.54 -24.09 18.78
CA ALA A 291 -4.86 -23.52 19.02
C ALA A 291 -5.22 -23.53 20.50
N THR A 292 -5.72 -22.39 21.00
CA THR A 292 -6.18 -22.21 22.39
C THR A 292 -7.64 -21.81 22.45
N SER A 293 -8.28 -22.06 23.60
CA SER A 293 -9.67 -21.75 23.86
C SER A 293 -9.83 -20.95 25.16
N LEU A 294 -10.81 -20.05 25.21
CA LEU A 294 -11.19 -19.35 26.45
C LEU A 294 -11.80 -20.26 27.51
N LYS A 295 -12.38 -21.38 27.10
CA LYS A 295 -13.14 -22.28 28.01
C LYS A 295 -12.28 -23.37 28.62
N ASN A 296 -11.22 -23.77 27.92
CA ASN A 296 -10.43 -24.94 28.24
C ASN A 296 -9.02 -24.59 28.72
N LYS A 297 -8.47 -25.39 29.62
CA LYS A 297 -7.07 -25.33 30.05
C LYS A 297 -6.14 -25.95 29.01
N MET A 298 -6.62 -26.94 28.28
CA MET A 298 -5.86 -27.63 27.24
C MET A 298 -5.72 -26.77 25.98
N PHE A 299 -4.72 -27.05 25.21
CA PHE A 299 -4.52 -26.52 23.87
C PHE A 299 -4.21 -27.66 22.91
N TYR A 300 -4.46 -27.42 21.62
CA TYR A 300 -4.20 -28.39 20.57
C TYR A 300 -2.94 -28.00 19.78
N LEU A 301 -2.15 -29.01 19.45
CA LEU A 301 -1.08 -28.95 18.47
C LEU A 301 -1.52 -29.74 17.25
N TYR A 302 -1.58 -29.09 16.12
CA TYR A 302 -1.82 -29.72 14.83
C TYR A 302 -0.52 -29.74 14.05
N ASP A 303 -0.01 -30.93 13.78
CA ASP A 303 1.16 -31.17 12.92
C ASP A 303 0.67 -31.19 11.47
N MET A 304 1.15 -30.28 10.66
CA MET A 304 0.74 -30.14 9.27
C MET A 304 1.39 -31.20 8.36
N MET A 305 2.56 -31.69 8.74
CA MET A 305 3.28 -32.70 7.96
C MET A 305 2.66 -34.10 8.16
N GLU A 306 2.36 -34.45 9.41
CA GLU A 306 1.72 -35.72 9.74
C GLU A 306 0.18 -35.68 9.60
N GLY A 307 -0.43 -34.48 9.54
CA GLY A 307 -1.88 -34.30 9.58
C GLY A 307 -2.51 -34.68 10.91
N ARG A 308 -1.72 -34.75 11.99
CA ARG A 308 -2.13 -35.24 13.30
C ARG A 308 -2.49 -34.12 14.27
N VAL A 309 -3.61 -34.27 14.95
CA VAL A 309 -4.03 -33.37 16.04
C VAL A 309 -3.67 -33.99 17.39
N THR A 310 -2.83 -33.29 18.16
CA THR A 310 -2.40 -33.76 19.49
C THR A 310 -2.96 -32.82 20.57
N PRO A 311 -3.88 -33.29 21.45
CA PRO A 311 -4.33 -32.52 22.58
C PRO A 311 -3.28 -32.51 23.70
N VAL A 312 -2.98 -31.32 24.21
CA VAL A 312 -2.12 -31.12 25.39
C VAL A 312 -3.01 -30.81 26.59
N HIS A 313 -3.33 -31.82 27.37
CA HIS A 313 -4.26 -31.69 28.52
C HIS A 313 -3.60 -31.06 29.73
N THR A 314 -2.34 -31.39 30.00
CA THR A 314 -1.60 -30.93 31.17
C THR A 314 -0.25 -30.39 30.77
N VAL A 315 0.06 -29.22 31.28
CA VAL A 315 1.37 -28.59 31.17
C VAL A 315 2.02 -28.63 32.54
N ARG A 316 3.20 -29.23 32.64
CA ARG A 316 3.94 -29.27 33.90
C ARG A 316 4.34 -27.86 34.35
N GLY A 317 4.07 -27.53 35.60
CA GLY A 317 4.36 -26.21 36.17
C GLY A 317 3.34 -25.11 35.86
N LEU A 318 2.26 -25.41 35.12
CA LEU A 318 1.20 -24.44 34.83
C LEU A 318 0.01 -24.63 35.77
N ASN A 319 -0.18 -23.70 36.71
CA ASN A 319 -1.28 -23.71 37.69
C ASN A 319 -2.47 -22.84 37.25
N GLU A 320 -2.54 -22.47 35.97
CA GLU A 320 -3.59 -21.64 35.42
C GLU A 320 -4.87 -22.44 35.15
N ALA A 321 -6.02 -21.83 35.43
CA ALA A 321 -7.31 -22.43 35.14
C ALA A 321 -7.64 -22.43 33.64
N ARG A 322 -7.11 -21.50 32.89
CA ARG A 322 -7.38 -21.28 31.45
C ARG A 322 -6.16 -20.71 30.75
N VAL A 323 -5.96 -21.12 29.51
CA VAL A 323 -4.96 -20.53 28.60
C VAL A 323 -5.71 -19.69 27.56
N LYS A 324 -5.68 -18.37 27.72
CA LYS A 324 -6.41 -17.44 26.84
C LYS A 324 -5.61 -17.13 25.57
N GLU A 325 -4.49 -16.51 25.76
CA GLU A 325 -3.66 -16.00 24.67
C GLU A 325 -2.26 -16.58 24.80
N PHE A 326 -1.62 -16.65 23.67
CA PHE A 326 -0.23 -17.08 23.59
C PHE A 326 0.45 -16.37 22.41
N SER A 327 1.75 -16.32 22.46
CA SER A 327 2.60 -15.86 21.37
C SER A 327 3.72 -16.85 21.15
N VAL A 328 4.01 -17.15 19.90
CA VAL A 328 5.09 -18.05 19.52
C VAL A 328 6.40 -17.28 19.57
N CYS A 329 7.42 -17.87 20.19
CA CYS A 329 8.76 -17.28 20.20
C CYS A 329 9.35 -17.31 18.77
N PRO A 330 10.04 -16.26 18.32
CA PRO A 330 10.73 -16.25 17.02
C PRO A 330 11.76 -17.38 16.85
N ASP A 331 12.32 -17.90 17.94
CA ASP A 331 13.23 -19.04 17.92
C ASP A 331 12.54 -20.39 17.62
N GLY A 332 11.19 -20.41 17.56
CA GLY A 332 10.40 -21.61 17.23
C GLY A 332 10.31 -22.67 18.34
N GLY A 333 11.16 -22.59 19.36
CA GLY A 333 11.26 -23.63 20.42
C GLY A 333 10.35 -23.44 21.62
N ALA A 334 9.75 -22.25 21.80
CA ALA A 334 9.00 -21.89 22.99
C ALA A 334 7.71 -21.12 22.68
N LEU A 335 6.76 -21.20 23.62
CA LEU A 335 5.52 -20.43 23.65
C LEU A 335 5.49 -19.55 24.89
N LEU A 336 5.06 -18.34 24.75
CA LEU A 336 4.73 -17.47 25.87
C LEU A 336 3.23 -17.47 26.08
N LEU A 337 2.78 -18.04 27.19
CA LEU A 337 1.37 -18.11 27.58
C LEU A 337 1.03 -16.94 28.49
N THR A 338 -0.08 -16.28 28.25
CA THR A 338 -0.62 -15.27 29.15
C THR A 338 -1.50 -15.94 30.20
N GLY A 339 -1.07 -15.84 31.46
CA GLY A 339 -1.82 -16.34 32.61
C GLY A 339 -2.76 -15.30 33.20
N THR A 340 -3.36 -15.66 34.33
CA THR A 340 -4.18 -14.76 35.15
C THR A 340 -3.30 -13.87 36.04
N SER A 341 -3.84 -12.74 36.47
CA SER A 341 -3.18 -11.84 37.44
C SER A 341 -1.76 -11.38 37.03
N GLY A 342 -1.53 -11.20 35.72
CA GLY A 342 -0.27 -10.65 35.20
C GLY A 342 0.86 -11.67 35.05
N TYR A 343 0.59 -12.95 35.15
CA TYR A 343 1.61 -13.96 34.90
C TYR A 343 1.84 -14.20 33.41
N LEU A 344 3.10 -14.36 33.06
CA LEU A 344 3.58 -14.77 31.73
C LEU A 344 4.40 -16.04 31.90
N HIS A 345 3.98 -17.13 31.29
CA HIS A 345 4.63 -18.43 31.42
C HIS A 345 5.34 -18.80 30.12
N LEU A 346 6.65 -19.00 30.18
CA LEU A 346 7.42 -19.50 29.06
C LEU A 346 7.38 -21.03 29.05
N LEU A 347 6.76 -21.57 28.03
CA LEU A 347 6.59 -23.01 27.82
C LEU A 347 7.49 -23.49 26.68
N THR A 348 8.21 -24.58 26.88
CA THR A 348 8.94 -25.27 25.82
C THR A 348 8.02 -26.20 25.05
N LEU A 349 7.98 -26.09 23.71
CA LEU A 349 7.14 -26.92 22.85
C LEU A 349 7.54 -28.41 22.87
N LYS A 350 8.83 -28.71 22.99
CA LYS A 350 9.34 -30.09 23.00
C LYS A 350 8.94 -30.87 24.25
N THR A 351 9.19 -30.32 25.45
CA THR A 351 8.90 -30.99 26.72
C THR A 351 7.51 -30.70 27.25
N LYS A 352 6.84 -29.65 26.74
CA LYS A 352 5.53 -29.17 27.22
C LYS A 352 5.56 -28.79 28.71
N GLU A 353 6.67 -28.19 29.15
CA GLU A 353 6.91 -27.78 30.52
C GLU A 353 7.10 -26.27 30.60
N VAL A 354 6.64 -25.66 31.69
CA VAL A 354 6.94 -24.26 32.01
C VAL A 354 8.36 -24.14 32.49
N VAL A 355 9.19 -23.45 31.68
CA VAL A 355 10.60 -23.22 32.02
C VAL A 355 10.73 -22.09 33.01
N ARG A 356 9.98 -21.00 32.79
CA ARG A 356 10.05 -19.79 33.61
C ARG A 356 8.70 -19.09 33.64
N SER A 357 8.48 -18.32 34.71
CA SER A 357 7.31 -17.46 34.88
C SER A 357 7.75 -16.06 35.23
N MET A 358 7.20 -15.09 34.53
CA MET A 358 7.39 -13.66 34.76
C MET A 358 6.07 -13.08 35.24
N LYS A 359 6.12 -11.99 36.03
CA LYS A 359 4.92 -11.34 36.53
C LYS A 359 5.00 -9.84 36.32
N ILE A 360 3.91 -9.28 35.77
CA ILE A 360 3.70 -7.83 35.65
C ILE A 360 2.60 -7.37 36.61
N ASN A 361 2.51 -6.07 36.84
CA ASN A 361 1.39 -5.51 37.61
C ASN A 361 0.15 -5.44 36.72
N GLY A 362 -1.01 -5.73 37.29
CA GLY A 362 -2.26 -5.82 36.52
C GLY A 362 -2.34 -7.05 35.62
N ASN A 363 -3.37 -7.11 34.80
CA ASN A 363 -3.53 -8.19 33.83
C ASN A 363 -2.76 -7.90 32.54
N VAL A 364 -2.27 -8.94 31.89
CA VAL A 364 -1.63 -8.82 30.58
C VAL A 364 -2.70 -8.54 29.53
N SER A 365 -2.55 -7.46 28.77
CA SER A 365 -3.45 -7.09 27.67
C SER A 365 -2.89 -7.48 26.29
N GLY A 366 -1.57 -7.57 26.17
CA GLY A 366 -0.92 -7.98 24.94
C GLY A 366 0.55 -8.28 25.14
N VAL A 367 1.12 -9.07 24.26
CA VAL A 367 2.53 -9.46 24.27
C VAL A 367 3.10 -9.40 22.87
N ALA A 368 4.30 -8.87 22.72
CA ALA A 368 5.05 -8.88 21.46
C ALA A 368 6.51 -9.27 21.73
N PHE A 369 7.06 -10.09 20.85
CA PHE A 369 8.49 -10.41 20.86
C PHE A 369 9.28 -9.39 20.03
N SER A 370 10.52 -9.14 20.42
CA SER A 370 11.52 -8.56 19.54
C SER A 370 11.81 -9.51 18.37
N ASN A 371 12.29 -8.99 17.25
CA ASN A 371 12.56 -9.79 16.06
C ASN A 371 13.59 -10.93 16.32
N ASP A 372 14.57 -10.66 17.15
CA ASP A 372 15.62 -11.61 17.55
C ASP A 372 15.16 -12.57 18.69
N GLY A 373 13.93 -12.47 19.17
CA GLY A 373 13.42 -13.29 20.29
C GLY A 373 14.08 -13.03 21.65
N SER A 374 15.07 -12.16 21.71
CA SER A 374 15.81 -11.89 22.97
C SER A 374 14.98 -11.15 24.01
N LYS A 375 14.02 -10.33 23.57
CA LYS A 375 13.21 -9.46 24.45
C LYS A 375 11.72 -9.69 24.21
N VAL A 376 10.95 -9.47 25.28
CA VAL A 376 9.49 -9.49 25.27
C VAL A 376 8.97 -8.15 25.79
N PHE A 377 8.06 -7.57 25.04
CA PHE A 377 7.29 -6.41 25.43
C PHE A 377 5.91 -6.88 25.88
N ALA A 378 5.55 -6.59 27.12
CA ALA A 378 4.26 -6.94 27.70
C ALA A 378 3.50 -5.68 28.10
N ASN A 379 2.31 -5.50 27.55
CA ASN A 379 1.42 -4.39 27.89
C ASN A 379 0.46 -4.82 28.99
N SER A 380 0.32 -4.00 30.02
CA SER A 380 -0.62 -4.19 31.12
C SER A 380 -1.94 -3.48 30.86
N GLU A 381 -3.03 -4.01 31.42
CA GLU A 381 -4.31 -3.30 31.47
C GLU A 381 -4.23 -1.96 32.23
N GLU A 382 -3.21 -1.74 33.07
CA GLU A 382 -2.96 -0.49 33.81
C GLU A 382 -2.21 0.57 32.98
N GLY A 383 -1.95 0.30 31.68
CA GLY A 383 -1.24 1.23 30.80
C GLY A 383 0.29 1.24 30.97
N GLU A 384 0.84 0.25 31.67
CA GLU A 384 2.28 0.09 31.82
C GLU A 384 2.82 -0.93 30.81
N VAL A 385 3.99 -0.65 30.26
CA VAL A 385 4.71 -1.54 29.36
C VAL A 385 5.97 -2.05 30.05
N TYR A 386 6.12 -3.35 30.09
CA TYR A 386 7.26 -4.06 30.67
C TYR A 386 8.13 -4.63 29.55
N VAL A 387 9.42 -4.43 29.67
CA VAL A 387 10.42 -4.99 28.78
C VAL A 387 11.21 -6.07 29.51
N TRP A 388 11.07 -7.31 29.07
CA TRP A 388 11.72 -8.46 29.65
C TRP A 388 12.83 -9.00 28.76
N ASP A 389 13.95 -9.37 29.37
CA ASP A 389 14.97 -10.16 28.72
C ASP A 389 14.65 -11.65 28.87
N MET A 390 14.50 -12.35 27.74
CA MET A 390 14.11 -13.77 27.73
C MET A 390 15.20 -14.66 28.30
N ARG A 391 16.46 -14.31 28.12
CA ARG A 391 17.60 -15.10 28.60
C ARG A 391 17.72 -15.08 30.11
N SER A 392 17.68 -13.90 30.69
CA SER A 392 17.82 -13.73 32.15
C SER A 392 16.49 -13.80 32.88
N SER A 393 15.35 -13.65 32.18
CA SER A 393 14.00 -13.48 32.72
C SER A 393 13.91 -12.33 33.73
N ARG A 394 14.67 -11.27 33.49
CA ARG A 394 14.63 -10.03 34.29
C ARG A 394 13.92 -8.94 33.51
N CYS A 395 13.19 -8.12 34.22
CA CYS A 395 12.66 -6.89 33.66
C CYS A 395 13.82 -5.91 33.47
N VAL A 396 14.04 -5.54 32.20
CA VAL A 396 15.10 -4.59 31.82
C VAL A 396 14.61 -3.17 32.02
N ASN A 397 13.38 -2.89 31.60
CA ASN A 397 12.77 -1.57 31.73
C ASN A 397 11.26 -1.69 31.94
N ARG A 398 10.70 -0.66 32.55
CA ARG A 398 9.26 -0.48 32.75
C ARG A 398 8.95 0.99 32.55
N PHE A 399 7.95 1.28 31.75
CA PHE A 399 7.49 2.64 31.47
C PHE A 399 5.97 2.69 31.32
N THR A 400 5.39 3.87 31.56
CA THR A 400 3.97 4.12 31.35
C THR A 400 3.77 4.60 29.90
N ASP A 401 2.80 4.01 29.20
CA ASP A 401 2.40 4.45 27.87
C ASP A 401 1.75 5.84 27.96
N ASP A 402 2.24 6.80 27.15
CA ASP A 402 1.87 8.21 27.25
C ASP A 402 0.37 8.43 27.00
N GLY A 403 -0.32 9.02 27.97
CA GLY A 403 -1.76 9.26 27.89
C GLY A 403 -2.64 7.99 27.92
N CYS A 404 -2.09 6.83 28.21
CA CYS A 404 -2.80 5.57 28.26
C CYS A 404 -3.32 5.28 29.67
N VAL A 405 -4.65 5.15 29.80
CA VAL A 405 -5.29 4.70 31.05
C VAL A 405 -5.36 3.18 31.10
N ARG A 406 -5.64 2.53 29.96
CA ARG A 406 -5.75 1.09 29.86
C ARG A 406 -5.17 0.60 28.54
N GLY A 407 -4.11 -0.20 28.63
CA GLY A 407 -3.50 -0.85 27.50
C GLY A 407 -4.37 -1.98 26.93
N THR A 408 -4.42 -2.15 25.61
CA THR A 408 -5.25 -3.17 24.96
C THR A 408 -4.48 -4.10 24.03
N SER A 409 -3.44 -3.61 23.40
CA SER A 409 -2.65 -4.38 22.43
C SER A 409 -1.23 -3.82 22.32
N ILE A 410 -0.31 -4.63 21.85
CA ILE A 410 1.08 -4.26 21.61
C ILE A 410 1.61 -5.03 20.40
N ALA A 411 2.43 -4.39 19.58
CA ALA A 411 3.13 -5.04 18.47
C ALA A 411 4.53 -4.46 18.32
N ALA A 412 5.49 -5.31 17.99
CA ALA A 412 6.86 -4.92 17.67
C ALA A 412 7.08 -5.05 16.16
N SER A 413 7.83 -4.11 15.58
CA SER A 413 8.14 -4.17 14.15
C SER A 413 9.22 -5.23 13.87
N PRO A 414 9.10 -5.97 12.75
CA PRO A 414 10.08 -6.98 12.36
C PRO A 414 11.50 -6.45 12.16
N ASN A 415 11.65 -5.17 11.79
CA ASN A 415 12.97 -4.55 11.65
C ASN A 415 13.60 -4.11 12.99
N GLY A 416 12.94 -4.35 14.14
CA GLY A 416 13.44 -3.97 15.47
C GLY A 416 13.41 -2.47 15.75
N ARG A 417 12.82 -1.64 14.89
CA ARG A 417 12.86 -0.17 15.03
C ARG A 417 11.72 0.40 15.85
N TYR A 418 10.50 -0.11 15.65
CA TYR A 418 9.30 0.47 16.23
C TYR A 418 8.58 -0.50 17.17
N LEU A 419 7.94 0.07 18.18
CA LEU A 419 7.00 -0.59 19.09
C LEU A 419 5.70 0.21 19.07
N ALA A 420 4.58 -0.46 18.78
CA ALA A 420 3.25 0.14 18.79
C ALA A 420 2.47 -0.32 20.02
N CYS A 421 1.95 0.63 20.81
CA CYS A 421 1.13 0.40 21.99
C CYS A 421 -0.28 0.93 21.73
N GLY A 422 -1.29 0.07 21.86
CA GLY A 422 -2.69 0.41 21.67
C GLY A 422 -3.41 0.60 23.00
N SER A 423 -4.27 1.61 23.06
CA SER A 423 -5.04 1.95 24.24
C SER A 423 -6.54 1.71 24.06
N GLN A 424 -7.28 1.71 25.18
CA GLN A 424 -8.73 1.59 25.19
C GLN A 424 -9.42 2.81 24.57
N SER A 425 -8.79 3.98 24.59
CA SER A 425 -9.29 5.22 23.96
C SER A 425 -9.20 5.20 22.44
N GLY A 426 -8.55 4.18 21.82
CA GLY A 426 -8.33 4.10 20.40
C GLY A 426 -7.05 4.80 19.92
N VAL A 427 -6.32 5.41 20.83
CA VAL A 427 -5.00 6.00 20.52
C VAL A 427 -3.98 4.87 20.41
N VAL A 428 -3.16 4.94 19.39
CA VAL A 428 -2.01 4.05 19.20
C VAL A 428 -0.74 4.88 19.22
N ASN A 429 0.08 4.65 20.22
CA ASN A 429 1.38 5.29 20.37
C ASN A 429 2.47 4.48 19.71
N LEU A 430 3.28 5.12 18.89
CA LEU A 430 4.42 4.52 18.20
C LEU A 430 5.70 5.01 18.86
N TYR A 431 6.47 4.08 19.41
CA TYR A 431 7.77 4.33 20.04
C TYR A 431 8.91 3.77 19.19
N THR A 432 10.13 4.29 19.38
CA THR A 432 11.33 3.56 18.94
C THR A 432 11.70 2.51 19.99
N GLN A 433 12.06 1.30 19.57
CA GLN A 433 12.45 0.24 20.51
C GLN A 433 13.65 0.64 21.37
N ASP A 434 14.60 1.39 20.81
CA ASP A 434 15.77 1.88 21.53
C ASP A 434 15.39 2.82 22.69
N SER A 435 14.42 3.71 22.47
CA SER A 435 13.93 4.59 23.54
C SER A 435 13.21 3.80 24.65
N CYS A 436 12.48 2.75 24.30
CA CYS A 436 11.81 1.87 25.25
C CYS A 436 12.79 1.05 26.10
N LEU A 437 14.01 0.81 25.61
CA LEU A 437 15.03 0.08 26.33
C LEU A 437 15.84 0.96 27.29
N ASN A 438 16.14 2.19 26.84
CA ASN A 438 17.12 3.04 27.51
C ASN A 438 16.49 4.15 28.37
N SER A 439 15.22 4.50 28.12
CA SER A 439 14.54 5.60 28.85
C SER A 439 13.46 5.07 29.79
N ALA A 440 13.40 5.64 30.99
CA ALA A 440 12.31 5.36 31.94
C ALA A 440 10.97 5.96 31.49
N ASN A 441 11.01 7.07 30.74
CA ASN A 441 9.82 7.74 30.21
C ASN A 441 10.04 8.02 28.70
N PRO A 442 9.93 7.02 27.82
CA PRO A 442 10.05 7.23 26.40
C PRO A 442 8.89 8.08 25.90
N LYS A 443 9.19 9.02 24.99
CA LYS A 443 8.15 9.79 24.31
C LYS A 443 7.77 9.10 23.00
N PRO A 444 6.47 9.05 22.64
CA PRO A 444 6.06 8.48 21.38
C PRO A 444 6.55 9.34 20.20
N VAL A 445 7.05 8.69 19.18
CA VAL A 445 7.40 9.33 17.91
C VAL A 445 6.14 9.90 17.25
N LYS A 446 5.03 9.15 17.37
CA LYS A 446 3.71 9.54 16.86
C LYS A 446 2.61 8.92 17.69
N ALA A 447 1.59 9.71 18.01
CA ALA A 447 0.31 9.25 18.50
C ALA A 447 -0.70 9.25 17.35
N VAL A 448 -1.31 8.10 17.06
CA VAL A 448 -2.32 7.90 16.03
C VAL A 448 -3.69 7.88 16.67
N MET A 449 -4.53 8.88 16.38
CA MET A 449 -5.84 9.10 17.00
C MET A 449 -7.01 8.83 16.02
N ASN A 450 -6.79 8.00 14.99
CA ASN A 450 -7.76 7.80 13.91
C ASN A 450 -8.84 6.76 14.23
N LEU A 451 -8.82 6.14 15.41
CA LEU A 451 -9.88 5.27 15.92
C LEU A 451 -10.58 5.93 17.10
N LEU A 452 -11.89 5.76 17.17
CA LEU A 452 -12.74 6.23 18.27
C LEU A 452 -12.94 5.17 19.35
N THR A 453 -12.59 3.94 19.06
CA THR A 453 -12.80 2.76 19.89
C THR A 453 -11.49 2.03 20.14
N SER A 454 -11.45 1.19 21.18
CA SER A 454 -10.23 0.49 21.63
C SER A 454 -9.47 -0.20 20.49
N ALA A 455 -8.17 0.06 20.40
CA ALA A 455 -7.27 -0.61 19.45
C ALA A 455 -6.96 -2.03 19.94
N THR A 456 -7.62 -3.04 19.38
CA THR A 456 -7.55 -4.42 19.89
C THR A 456 -6.60 -5.33 19.12
N SER A 457 -6.25 -4.98 17.90
CA SER A 457 -5.30 -5.74 17.08
C SER A 457 -4.35 -4.78 16.38
N LEU A 458 -3.07 -5.05 16.51
CA LEU A 458 -1.97 -4.32 15.89
C LEU A 458 -1.08 -5.32 15.17
N THR A 459 -0.72 -5.04 13.93
CA THR A 459 0.20 -5.90 13.16
C THR A 459 1.02 -5.05 12.21
N PHE A 460 2.33 -5.21 12.25
CA PHE A 460 3.23 -4.65 11.25
C PHE A 460 3.31 -5.56 10.04
N ASN A 461 3.50 -4.98 8.87
CA ASN A 461 3.87 -5.79 7.73
C ASN A 461 5.34 -6.26 7.84
N PRO A 462 5.73 -7.37 7.19
CA PRO A 462 7.09 -7.90 7.26
C PRO A 462 8.18 -6.92 6.80
N THR A 463 7.88 -6.03 5.85
CA THR A 463 8.82 -4.97 5.40
C THR A 463 8.91 -3.80 6.38
N SER A 464 8.05 -3.75 7.42
CA SER A 464 7.99 -2.67 8.40
C SER A 464 7.72 -1.28 7.81
N GLU A 465 6.93 -1.21 6.74
CA GLU A 465 6.49 0.04 6.10
C GLU A 465 5.06 0.41 6.47
N ILE A 466 4.24 -0.59 6.83
CA ILE A 466 2.82 -0.42 7.16
C ILE A 466 2.53 -0.99 8.55
N LEU A 467 1.80 -0.24 9.36
CA LEU A 467 1.17 -0.72 10.58
C LEU A 467 -0.35 -0.78 10.37
N ALA A 468 -0.93 -1.95 10.51
CA ALA A 468 -2.37 -2.14 10.55
C ALA A 468 -2.90 -2.05 11.97
N ILE A 469 -3.95 -1.28 12.17
CA ILE A 469 -4.61 -1.02 13.43
C ILE A 469 -6.08 -1.41 13.28
N ALA A 470 -6.61 -2.25 14.17
CA ALA A 470 -8.01 -2.62 14.13
C ALA A 470 -8.69 -2.59 15.50
N SER A 471 -9.98 -2.27 15.48
CA SER A 471 -10.87 -2.36 16.64
C SER A 471 -11.96 -3.41 16.40
N ARG A 472 -12.25 -4.19 17.44
CA ARG A 472 -13.37 -5.16 17.42
C ARG A 472 -14.69 -4.56 17.89
N ALA A 473 -14.71 -3.32 18.34
CA ALA A 473 -15.90 -2.71 18.92
C ALA A 473 -16.87 -2.19 17.86
N GLU A 474 -16.36 -1.67 16.75
CA GLU A 474 -17.11 -0.98 15.71
C GLU A 474 -16.85 -1.58 14.33
N ASP A 475 -17.83 -1.44 13.43
CA ASP A 475 -17.70 -1.88 12.05
C ASP A 475 -16.75 -0.94 11.28
N GLU A 476 -15.95 -1.49 10.38
CA GLU A 476 -14.97 -0.76 9.55
C GLU A 476 -13.89 0.03 10.32
N ALA A 477 -13.70 -0.29 11.60
CA ALA A 477 -12.69 0.33 12.43
C ALA A 477 -11.31 -0.30 12.19
N VAL A 478 -10.80 -0.16 10.97
CA VAL A 478 -9.44 -0.57 10.57
C VAL A 478 -8.75 0.62 9.94
N ARG A 479 -7.49 0.85 10.29
CA ARG A 479 -6.66 1.91 9.72
C ARG A 479 -5.30 1.34 9.37
N LEU A 480 -4.73 1.84 8.27
CA LEU A 480 -3.38 1.50 7.85
C LEU A 480 -2.51 2.75 7.98
N LEU A 481 -1.41 2.64 8.70
CA LEU A 481 -0.45 3.71 8.92
C LEU A 481 0.80 3.46 8.07
N HIS A 482 1.23 4.44 7.33
CA HIS A 482 2.51 4.45 6.64
C HIS A 482 3.62 4.90 7.60
N LEU A 483 4.59 4.04 7.86
CA LEU A 483 5.61 4.27 8.90
C LEU A 483 6.67 5.28 8.49
N SER A 484 7.00 5.39 7.22
CA SER A 484 8.02 6.35 6.76
C SER A 484 7.56 7.80 6.89
N SER A 485 6.28 8.08 6.57
CA SER A 485 5.69 9.43 6.69
C SER A 485 4.89 9.65 7.97
N LEU A 486 4.68 8.59 8.78
CA LEU A 486 3.85 8.61 9.98
C LEU A 486 2.42 9.12 9.73
N SER A 487 1.89 8.86 8.52
CA SER A 487 0.56 9.27 8.09
C SER A 487 -0.36 8.07 7.86
N VAL A 488 -1.65 8.26 8.14
CA VAL A 488 -2.66 7.21 7.90
C VAL A 488 -3.13 7.30 6.46
N PHE A 489 -3.24 6.14 5.78
CA PHE A 489 -3.78 6.07 4.42
C PHE A 489 -5.25 6.48 4.40
N SER A 490 -5.59 7.42 3.52
CA SER A 490 -6.94 7.99 3.45
C SER A 490 -7.96 7.11 2.72
N ASN A 491 -7.48 6.21 1.86
CA ASN A 491 -8.33 5.40 0.99
C ASN A 491 -8.75 4.04 1.59
N PHE A 492 -8.38 3.73 2.82
CA PHE A 492 -8.78 2.51 3.49
C PHE A 492 -9.28 2.79 4.93
N PRO A 493 -10.41 2.21 5.35
CA PRO A 493 -11.36 1.40 4.58
C PRO A 493 -12.16 2.25 3.58
N VAL A 494 -12.71 1.58 2.53
CA VAL A 494 -13.56 2.27 1.55
C VAL A 494 -14.93 2.52 2.18
N SER A 495 -15.19 3.73 2.63
CA SER A 495 -16.33 4.12 3.47
C SER A 495 -17.73 3.89 2.86
N LYS A 496 -17.84 3.66 1.55
CA LYS A 496 -19.13 3.42 0.87
C LYS A 496 -19.58 1.96 0.85
N ARG A 497 -18.73 1.02 1.28
CA ARG A 497 -19.01 -0.42 1.20
C ARG A 497 -18.70 -1.06 2.55
N LYS A 498 -19.71 -1.36 3.35
CA LYS A 498 -19.60 -2.09 4.62
C LYS A 498 -19.12 -3.53 4.40
N ILE A 499 -17.84 -3.72 4.08
CA ILE A 499 -17.27 -5.02 3.70
C ILE A 499 -16.44 -5.60 4.84
N VAL A 500 -15.76 -4.74 5.59
CA VAL A 500 -14.78 -5.15 6.60
C VAL A 500 -15.48 -5.64 7.87
N HIS A 501 -16.64 -5.07 8.23
CA HIS A 501 -17.34 -5.33 9.50
C HIS A 501 -16.41 -5.22 10.73
N ARG A 502 -16.78 -5.81 11.85
CA ARG A 502 -15.96 -5.85 13.08
C ARG A 502 -14.80 -6.80 12.90
N THR A 503 -13.59 -6.30 13.05
CA THR A 503 -12.35 -7.06 12.83
C THR A 503 -11.78 -7.56 14.15
N PHE A 504 -11.51 -8.86 14.23
CA PHE A 504 -10.94 -9.50 15.42
C PHE A 504 -9.44 -9.75 15.29
N CYS A 505 -8.98 -10.10 14.12
CA CYS A 505 -7.58 -10.36 13.83
C CYS A 505 -7.23 -9.83 12.44
N ILE A 506 -6.00 -9.44 12.28
CA ILE A 506 -5.42 -8.93 11.03
C ILE A 506 -4.05 -9.54 10.83
N ASP A 507 -3.71 -9.83 9.59
CA ASP A 507 -2.38 -10.33 9.25
C ASP A 507 -1.97 -9.96 7.83
N PHE A 508 -0.65 -9.89 7.61
CA PHE A 508 -0.01 -9.68 6.30
C PHE A 508 0.68 -10.95 5.83
N SER A 509 0.72 -11.17 4.53
CA SER A 509 1.51 -12.26 3.97
C SER A 509 3.03 -12.03 4.14
N PRO A 510 3.87 -13.07 4.07
CA PRO A 510 5.29 -12.99 4.36
C PRO A 510 6.07 -11.92 3.58
N HIS A 511 5.67 -11.63 2.35
CA HIS A 511 6.25 -10.57 1.53
C HIS A 511 5.32 -9.35 1.36
N SER A 512 4.38 -9.16 2.28
CA SER A 512 3.44 -8.02 2.30
C SER A 512 2.50 -7.92 1.10
N GLY A 513 2.44 -8.91 0.22
CA GLY A 513 1.63 -8.87 -0.99
C GLY A 513 0.12 -8.97 -0.73
N PHE A 514 -0.29 -9.66 0.33
CA PHE A 514 -1.69 -9.79 0.74
C PHE A 514 -1.91 -9.33 2.17
N PHE A 515 -3.11 -8.85 2.41
CA PHE A 515 -3.60 -8.42 3.70
C PHE A 515 -4.96 -9.07 3.97
N ALA A 516 -5.07 -9.80 5.07
CA ALA A 516 -6.28 -10.52 5.46
C ALA A 516 -6.83 -10.02 6.78
N LEU A 517 -8.15 -10.09 6.91
CA LEU A 517 -8.91 -9.68 8.08
C LEU A 517 -9.82 -10.83 8.53
N ALA A 518 -9.98 -11.03 9.82
CA ALA A 518 -10.99 -11.92 10.39
C ALA A 518 -12.17 -11.10 10.90
N ASN A 519 -13.38 -11.34 10.42
CA ASN A 519 -14.54 -10.58 10.82
C ASN A 519 -15.56 -11.37 11.69
N ASN A 520 -16.52 -10.65 12.24
CA ASN A 520 -17.58 -11.21 13.10
C ASN A 520 -18.64 -12.04 12.34
N LYS A 521 -18.65 -11.98 11.01
CA LYS A 521 -19.61 -12.71 10.17
C LYS A 521 -19.06 -14.01 9.58
N GLY A 522 -17.94 -14.49 10.09
CA GLY A 522 -17.32 -15.71 9.60
C GLY A 522 -16.61 -15.57 8.24
N HIS A 523 -16.42 -14.36 7.72
CA HIS A 523 -15.70 -14.12 6.48
C HIS A 523 -14.30 -13.57 6.75
N ALA A 524 -13.36 -13.95 5.90
CA ALA A 524 -12.01 -13.42 5.90
C ALA A 524 -11.75 -12.56 4.63
N PRO A 525 -12.10 -11.25 4.63
CA PRO A 525 -11.80 -10.36 3.51
C PRO A 525 -10.30 -10.36 3.20
N LEU A 526 -9.96 -10.47 1.93
CA LEU A 526 -8.60 -10.50 1.42
C LEU A 526 -8.37 -9.33 0.47
N TYR A 527 -7.23 -8.64 0.65
CA TYR A 527 -6.80 -7.52 -0.17
C TYR A 527 -5.42 -7.79 -0.73
N ARG A 528 -5.23 -7.51 -2.02
CA ARG A 528 -3.91 -7.50 -2.67
C ARG A 528 -3.33 -6.10 -2.59
N LEU A 529 -2.14 -5.97 -2.02
CA LEU A 529 -1.35 -4.75 -2.01
C LEU A 529 -0.54 -4.70 -3.31
N LEU A 530 -0.86 -3.76 -4.20
CA LEU A 530 -0.28 -3.73 -5.56
C LEU A 530 1.17 -3.23 -5.59
N HIS A 531 1.63 -2.61 -4.51
CA HIS A 531 3.01 -2.17 -4.37
C HIS A 531 3.98 -3.36 -4.30
N TYR A 532 3.59 -4.41 -3.58
CA TYR A 532 4.42 -5.59 -3.40
C TYR A 532 4.12 -6.62 -4.49
N LYS A 533 5.14 -7.02 -5.25
CA LYS A 533 4.98 -7.93 -6.40
C LYS A 533 4.79 -9.38 -5.97
N THR A 534 5.48 -9.81 -4.92
CA THR A 534 5.46 -11.18 -4.39
C THR A 534 4.29 -11.44 -3.44
N PHE A 535 4.12 -12.72 -3.03
CA PHE A 535 3.04 -13.15 -2.11
C PHE A 535 3.17 -12.55 -0.71
#